data_7b59cb98a28e4daeab1c33cddbb04a23
#
_entry.id   7b59cb98a28e4daeab1c33cddbb04a23
#
_cell.length_a   1.000
_cell.length_b   1.000
_cell.length_c   1.000
_cell.angle_alpha   90.00
_cell.angle_beta   90.00
_cell.angle_gamma   90.00
#
_symmetry.space_group_name_H-M   'P 1'
#
loop_
_entity.id
_entity.type
_entity.pdbx_description
1 polymer ?
#
loop_
_entity_poly.entity_id
_entity_poly.type
_entity_poly.pdbx_seq_one_letter_code
_entity_poly.pdbx_strand_id
1 'polypeptide(L)'
;RVPAVIEWPAGIPKPLVSSVSTVTSDILPTLCKLAEATLPDVPLDGIDLVPMLAGEMKQRATPIAIWNFPVETSQGGKPYIDPELQKGTTPLVKKMRGLFTRNFRNDHHPKITKGNFNGARAIISGDYKLVIDGDKNTGVELFNLKKGVGETNNIAEAHPDVVEQLSR
;
A
#
# COMPACT_ATOMS: atom_id res chain seq x y z
N ARG A 1 0.30 3.63 -11.62
CA ARG A 1 -0.78 4.46 -11.07
C ARG A 1 -2.10 4.10 -11.74
N VAL A 2 -3.18 4.15 -10.96
CA VAL A 2 -4.54 3.92 -11.44
C VAL A 2 -5.37 5.14 -11.05
N PRO A 3 -6.12 5.76 -11.98
CA PRO A 3 -7.05 6.82 -11.62
C PRO A 3 -8.19 6.24 -10.76
N ALA A 4 -8.68 7.02 -9.82
CA ALA A 4 -9.86 6.70 -9.02
C ALA A 4 -10.93 7.77 -9.20
N VAL A 5 -12.19 7.35 -9.19
CA VAL A 5 -13.35 8.25 -9.23
C VAL A 5 -14.23 7.92 -8.02
N ILE A 6 -14.65 8.97 -7.32
CA ILE A 6 -15.57 8.87 -6.19
C ILE A 6 -16.77 9.76 -6.52
N GLU A 7 -17.96 9.17 -6.44
CA GLU A 7 -19.22 9.90 -6.57
C GLU A 7 -19.95 9.84 -5.22
N TRP A 8 -20.16 11.01 -4.64
CA TRP A 8 -20.90 11.17 -3.38
C TRP A 8 -21.54 12.57 -3.33
N PRO A 9 -22.67 12.79 -4.02
CA PRO A 9 -23.27 14.12 -4.18
C PRO A 9 -23.56 14.84 -2.86
N ALA A 10 -23.95 14.09 -1.81
CA ALA A 10 -24.24 14.67 -0.49
C ALA A 10 -23.00 15.21 0.22
N GLY A 11 -21.83 14.64 0.00
CA GLY A 11 -20.58 15.06 0.66
C GLY A 11 -19.60 15.76 -0.26
N ILE A 12 -19.76 15.60 -1.58
CA ILE A 12 -18.93 16.23 -2.61
C ILE A 12 -19.86 16.95 -3.61
N PRO A 13 -20.41 18.10 -3.21
CA PRO A 13 -21.44 18.78 -4.02
C PRO A 13 -20.89 19.43 -5.28
N LYS A 14 -19.56 19.55 -5.41
CA LYS A 14 -18.91 20.14 -6.59
C LYS A 14 -17.80 19.23 -7.08
N PRO A 15 -17.58 19.13 -8.40
CA PRO A 15 -16.46 18.39 -8.95
C PRO A 15 -15.14 18.85 -8.36
N LEU A 16 -14.29 17.88 -7.96
CA LEU A 16 -12.97 18.11 -7.42
C LEU A 16 -11.98 17.18 -8.11
N VAL A 17 -10.84 17.71 -8.52
CA VAL A 17 -9.70 16.91 -8.97
C VAL A 17 -8.58 17.05 -7.94
N SER A 18 -8.10 15.94 -7.41
CA SER A 18 -7.01 15.90 -6.44
C SER A 18 -5.83 15.11 -7.00
N SER A 19 -4.62 15.63 -6.78
CA SER A 19 -3.35 14.94 -7.07
C SER A 19 -2.75 14.24 -5.84
N VAL A 20 -3.42 14.26 -4.71
CA VAL A 20 -2.99 13.56 -3.49
C VAL A 20 -2.91 12.07 -3.77
N SER A 21 -1.76 11.46 -3.48
CA SER A 21 -1.59 10.02 -3.62
C SER A 21 -2.44 9.29 -2.58
N THR A 22 -3.24 8.34 -3.05
CA THR A 22 -4.11 7.51 -2.21
C THR A 22 -3.84 6.03 -2.47
N VAL A 23 -4.22 5.19 -1.53
CA VAL A 23 -4.06 3.74 -1.60
C VAL A 23 -5.30 3.05 -1.03
N THR A 24 -5.53 1.81 -1.40
CA THR A 24 -6.74 1.08 -0.98
C THR A 24 -6.89 0.92 0.53
N SER A 25 -5.81 0.93 1.28
CA SER A 25 -5.85 0.92 2.75
C SER A 25 -6.49 2.17 3.36
N ASP A 26 -6.58 3.28 2.61
CA ASP A 26 -7.24 4.51 3.06
C ASP A 26 -8.77 4.38 3.10
N ILE A 27 -9.34 3.39 2.42
CA ILE A 27 -10.80 3.22 2.32
C ILE A 27 -11.41 2.96 3.70
N LEU A 28 -10.82 2.04 4.48
CA LEU A 28 -11.36 1.68 5.79
C LEU A 28 -11.41 2.87 6.77
N PRO A 29 -10.30 3.58 7.05
CA PRO A 29 -10.37 4.73 7.96
C PRO A 29 -11.27 5.83 7.46
N THR A 30 -11.37 6.05 6.14
CA THR A 30 -12.29 7.02 5.56
C THR A 30 -13.75 6.64 5.79
N LEU A 31 -14.12 5.37 5.55
CA LEU A 31 -15.49 4.91 5.77
C LEU A 31 -15.84 4.91 7.26
N CYS A 32 -14.95 4.53 8.15
CA CYS A 32 -15.16 4.61 9.58
C CYS A 32 -15.41 6.07 10.02
N LYS A 33 -14.64 7.02 9.47
CA LYS A 33 -14.83 8.45 9.75
C LYS A 33 -16.20 8.95 9.30
N LEU A 34 -16.62 8.58 8.09
CA LEU A 34 -17.91 8.98 7.53
C LEU A 34 -19.11 8.36 8.27
N ALA A 35 -18.94 7.14 8.75
CA ALA A 35 -19.98 6.41 9.49
C ALA A 35 -19.97 6.68 11.01
N GLU A 36 -19.06 7.53 11.50
CA GLU A 36 -18.80 7.76 12.93
C GLU A 36 -18.52 6.47 13.71
N ALA A 37 -17.94 5.49 13.00
CA ALA A 37 -17.59 4.19 13.55
C ALA A 37 -16.19 4.18 14.17
N THR A 38 -16.02 3.40 15.21
CA THR A 38 -14.72 3.20 15.85
C THR A 38 -13.77 2.44 14.91
N LEU A 39 -12.56 2.93 14.75
CA LEU A 39 -11.49 2.20 14.06
C LEU A 39 -11.13 0.93 14.83
N PRO A 40 -10.77 -0.16 14.14
CA PRO A 40 -10.25 -1.35 14.79
C PRO A 40 -8.96 -1.01 15.56
N ASP A 41 -8.77 -1.66 16.71
CA ASP A 41 -7.57 -1.49 17.55
C ASP A 41 -6.39 -2.29 16.98
N VAL A 42 -5.97 -1.89 15.81
CA VAL A 42 -4.80 -2.42 15.08
C VAL A 42 -4.09 -1.28 14.36
N PRO A 43 -2.78 -1.36 14.14
CA PRO A 43 -2.07 -0.40 13.32
C PRO A 43 -2.65 -0.37 11.89
N LEU A 44 -2.98 0.81 11.41
CA LEU A 44 -3.50 1.02 10.06
C LEU A 44 -2.49 1.82 9.24
N ASP A 45 -2.16 1.33 8.04
CA ASP A 45 -1.31 2.05 7.09
C ASP A 45 -2.08 3.13 6.31
N GLY A 46 -3.40 3.04 6.31
CA GLY A 46 -4.30 3.97 5.64
C GLY A 46 -4.58 5.23 6.46
N ILE A 47 -4.93 6.28 5.78
CA ILE A 47 -5.35 7.56 6.38
C ILE A 47 -6.81 7.87 6.05
N ASP A 48 -7.42 8.74 6.84
CA ASP A 48 -8.72 9.35 6.53
C ASP A 48 -8.60 10.32 5.36
N LEU A 49 -9.37 10.10 4.31
CA LEU A 49 -9.41 10.93 3.11
C LEU A 49 -10.52 12.00 3.14
N VAL A 50 -11.32 12.10 4.19
CA VAL A 50 -12.38 13.12 4.29
C VAL A 50 -11.83 14.53 4.05
N PRO A 51 -10.69 14.94 4.62
CA PRO A 51 -10.11 16.24 4.31
C PRO A 51 -9.70 16.43 2.83
N MET A 52 -9.30 15.33 2.16
CA MET A 52 -9.02 15.39 0.71
C MET A 52 -10.30 15.58 -0.08
N LEU A 53 -11.37 14.88 0.28
CA LEU A 53 -12.69 15.00 -0.36
C LEU A 53 -13.29 16.39 -0.15
N ALA A 54 -12.98 17.05 0.96
CA ALA A 54 -13.34 18.44 1.24
C ALA A 54 -12.44 19.48 0.50
N GLY A 55 -11.37 19.02 -0.18
CA GLY A 55 -10.40 19.91 -0.85
C GLY A 55 -9.38 20.57 0.08
N GLU A 56 -9.34 20.17 1.34
CA GLU A 56 -8.48 20.76 2.38
C GLU A 56 -7.08 20.13 2.39
N MET A 57 -6.99 18.81 2.11
CA MET A 57 -5.72 18.10 2.05
C MET A 57 -5.01 18.36 0.73
N LYS A 58 -3.84 18.96 0.78
CA LYS A 58 -2.99 19.23 -0.41
C LYS A 58 -1.89 18.20 -0.59
N GLN A 59 -1.50 17.54 0.48
CA GLN A 59 -0.45 16.53 0.49
C GLN A 59 -0.73 15.50 1.59
N ARG A 60 -0.38 14.25 1.33
CA ARG A 60 -0.44 13.17 2.31
C ARG A 60 0.70 13.33 3.33
N ALA A 61 0.36 13.31 4.61
CA ALA A 61 1.37 13.39 5.68
C ALA A 61 2.10 12.06 5.88
N THR A 62 1.37 10.94 5.84
CA THR A 62 1.94 9.60 6.02
C THR A 62 2.38 9.03 4.68
N PRO A 63 3.63 8.62 4.52
CA PRO A 63 4.09 7.97 3.29
C PRO A 63 3.33 6.69 2.96
N ILE A 64 3.29 6.34 1.69
CA ILE A 64 2.78 5.04 1.24
C ILE A 64 3.96 4.11 1.06
N ALA A 65 4.05 3.08 1.88
CA ALA A 65 5.09 2.07 1.80
C ALA A 65 4.54 0.81 1.12
N ILE A 66 5.35 0.23 0.23
CA ILE A 66 5.01 -0.94 -0.58
C ILE A 66 6.17 -1.92 -0.49
N TRP A 67 5.88 -3.17 -0.14
CA TRP A 67 6.85 -4.26 -0.12
C TRP A 67 6.42 -5.35 -1.07
N ASN A 68 7.38 -5.89 -1.79
CA ASN A 68 7.21 -7.14 -2.50
C ASN A 68 7.70 -8.27 -1.59
N PHE A 69 6.77 -8.87 -0.85
CA PHE A 69 7.09 -10.08 -0.12
C PHE A 69 7.32 -11.22 -1.13
N PRO A 70 8.52 -11.80 -1.19
CA PRO A 70 8.68 -13.04 -1.91
C PRO A 70 7.75 -14.05 -1.24
N VAL A 71 6.68 -14.37 -1.92
CA VAL A 71 5.89 -15.55 -1.53
C VAL A 71 6.84 -16.71 -1.73
N GLU A 72 7.40 -17.25 -0.66
CA GLU A 72 8.08 -18.54 -0.70
C GLU A 72 7.07 -19.56 -1.18
N THR A 73 7.05 -19.76 -2.48
CA THR A 73 6.06 -20.56 -3.18
C THR A 73 6.23 -22.04 -2.89
N SER A 74 7.13 -22.42 -2.04
CA SER A 74 7.21 -23.86 -1.70
C SER A 74 8.17 -24.15 -0.57
N GLN A 75 7.67 -24.17 0.57
CA GLN A 75 8.15 -25.20 1.46
C GLN A 75 7.29 -26.46 1.21
N GLY A 76 7.71 -27.30 0.23
CA GLY A 76 7.19 -28.65 0.09
C GLY A 76 5.77 -28.79 -0.43
N GLY A 77 5.27 -27.89 -1.27
CA GLY A 77 3.95 -28.01 -1.90
C GLY A 77 2.76 -27.90 -0.96
N LYS A 78 2.95 -27.53 0.28
CA LYS A 78 1.85 -27.30 1.22
C LYS A 78 1.11 -26.02 0.84
N PRO A 79 -0.24 -26.01 0.89
CA PRO A 79 -1.00 -24.79 0.73
C PRO A 79 -0.56 -23.74 1.75
N TYR A 80 -0.42 -22.49 1.35
CA TYR A 80 -0.13 -21.36 2.25
C TYR A 80 -1.16 -21.26 3.38
N ILE A 81 -2.38 -21.65 3.11
CA ILE A 81 -3.48 -21.73 4.06
C ILE A 81 -3.99 -23.16 4.09
N ASP A 82 -4.12 -23.73 5.30
CA ASP A 82 -4.63 -25.08 5.48
C ASP A 82 -6.05 -25.20 4.88
N PRO A 83 -6.30 -26.15 3.97
CA PRO A 83 -7.61 -26.37 3.35
C PRO A 83 -8.74 -26.62 4.35
N GLU A 84 -8.44 -27.25 5.50
CA GLU A 84 -9.44 -27.51 6.53
C GLU A 84 -9.95 -26.21 7.19
N LEU A 85 -9.09 -25.21 7.31
CA LEU A 85 -9.44 -23.90 7.86
C LEU A 85 -10.28 -23.06 6.87
N GLN A 86 -10.40 -23.52 5.63
CA GLN A 86 -11.21 -22.86 4.59
C GLN A 86 -12.59 -23.48 4.41
N LYS A 87 -12.88 -24.57 5.09
CA LYS A 87 -14.22 -25.17 5.05
C LYS A 87 -15.25 -24.18 5.60
N GLY A 88 -16.31 -23.96 4.84
CA GLY A 88 -17.38 -23.03 5.20
C GLY A 88 -17.11 -21.57 4.90
N THR A 89 -16.01 -21.24 4.20
CA THR A 89 -15.80 -19.89 3.67
C THR A 89 -16.60 -19.67 2.39
N THR A 90 -16.93 -18.41 2.11
CA THR A 90 -17.73 -18.04 0.94
C THR A 90 -17.12 -18.50 -0.39
N PRO A 91 -17.97 -18.70 -1.45
CA PRO A 91 -17.57 -19.23 -2.77
C PRO A 91 -16.50 -18.40 -3.52
N LEU A 92 -16.09 -17.26 -2.99
CA LEU A 92 -15.05 -16.39 -3.55
C LEU A 92 -13.62 -16.83 -3.23
N VAL A 93 -13.45 -17.95 -2.53
CA VAL A 93 -12.13 -18.56 -2.33
C VAL A 93 -11.66 -19.14 -3.66
N LYS A 94 -10.78 -18.41 -4.32
CA LYS A 94 -10.17 -18.88 -5.56
C LYS A 94 -8.87 -19.60 -5.25
N LYS A 95 -8.71 -20.77 -5.83
CA LYS A 95 -7.43 -21.44 -5.89
C LYS A 95 -6.57 -20.74 -6.93
N MET A 96 -5.61 -19.92 -6.50
CA MET A 96 -4.65 -19.28 -7.38
C MET A 96 -3.32 -20.02 -7.30
N ARG A 97 -2.82 -20.52 -8.45
CA ARG A 97 -1.57 -21.28 -8.54
C ARG A 97 -1.48 -22.45 -7.54
N GLY A 98 -2.60 -23.11 -7.27
CA GLY A 98 -2.64 -24.19 -6.29
C GLY A 98 -2.87 -23.77 -4.85
N LEU A 99 -2.91 -22.48 -4.55
CA LEU A 99 -3.07 -21.91 -3.22
C LEU A 99 -4.49 -21.32 -3.05
N PHE A 100 -5.06 -21.53 -1.88
CA PHE A 100 -6.34 -20.93 -1.52
C PHE A 100 -6.13 -19.51 -0.96
N THR A 101 -6.88 -18.55 -1.45
CA THR A 101 -6.63 -17.13 -1.24
C THR A 101 -7.35 -16.49 -0.07
N ARG A 102 -8.05 -17.22 0.79
CA ARG A 102 -8.72 -16.61 1.96
C ARG A 102 -8.79 -17.52 3.17
N ASN A 103 -7.98 -17.22 4.15
CA ASN A 103 -8.37 -17.37 5.54
C ASN A 103 -7.65 -16.33 6.40
N PHE A 104 -8.34 -15.29 6.80
CA PHE A 104 -7.80 -14.23 7.66
C PHE A 104 -7.33 -14.72 9.04
N ARG A 105 -7.73 -15.91 9.46
CA ARG A 105 -7.26 -16.51 10.72
C ARG A 105 -5.83 -17.01 10.67
N ASN A 106 -5.26 -17.13 9.47
CA ASN A 106 -3.91 -17.67 9.27
C ASN A 106 -2.87 -16.62 8.95
N ASP A 107 -3.27 -15.36 8.75
CA ASP A 107 -2.32 -14.26 8.65
C ASP A 107 -1.77 -13.89 10.03
N HIS A 108 -1.12 -14.85 10.64
CA HIS A 108 -0.33 -14.61 11.82
C HIS A 108 1.12 -14.36 11.37
N HIS A 109 1.47 -13.09 11.21
CA HIS A 109 2.86 -12.66 11.27
C HIS A 109 3.21 -12.40 12.73
N PRO A 110 3.66 -13.42 13.49
CA PRO A 110 3.86 -13.29 14.94
C PRO A 110 4.94 -12.29 15.29
N LYS A 111 5.85 -11.99 14.37
CA LYS A 111 6.89 -10.96 14.53
C LYS A 111 7.39 -10.51 13.17
N ILE A 112 7.44 -9.20 12.96
CA ILE A 112 8.22 -8.60 11.89
C ILE A 112 9.69 -8.65 12.33
N THR A 113 10.55 -9.30 11.54
CA THR A 113 11.99 -9.38 11.77
C THR A 113 12.73 -8.45 10.81
N LYS A 114 13.99 -8.13 11.09
CA LYS A 114 14.82 -7.34 10.18
C LYS A 114 14.89 -7.95 8.77
N GLY A 115 14.83 -9.27 8.64
CA GLY A 115 14.82 -9.96 7.36
C GLY A 115 13.56 -9.71 6.53
N ASN A 116 12.46 -9.31 7.15
CA ASN A 116 11.23 -8.98 6.42
C ASN A 116 11.30 -7.63 5.70
N PHE A 117 12.25 -6.77 6.04
CA PHE A 117 12.50 -5.50 5.36
C PHE A 117 13.48 -5.64 4.17
N ASN A 118 14.00 -6.82 3.93
CA ASN A 118 14.81 -7.12 2.76
C ASN A 118 13.90 -7.36 1.56
N GLY A 119 14.45 -7.20 0.36
CA GLY A 119 13.71 -7.40 -0.88
C GLY A 119 13.25 -6.10 -1.52
N ALA A 120 12.57 -6.24 -2.65
CA ALA A 120 12.08 -5.11 -3.42
C ALA A 120 11.01 -4.34 -2.65
N ARG A 121 11.22 -3.06 -2.50
CA ARG A 121 10.34 -2.16 -1.76
C ARG A 121 10.29 -0.78 -2.38
N ALA A 122 9.23 -0.06 -2.13
CA ALA A 122 9.10 1.32 -2.56
C ALA A 122 8.40 2.15 -1.49
N ILE A 123 8.70 3.44 -1.48
CA ILE A 123 8.01 4.42 -0.65
C ILE A 123 7.61 5.63 -1.50
N ILE A 124 6.39 6.10 -1.31
CA ILE A 124 5.89 7.33 -1.92
C ILE A 124 5.68 8.35 -0.82
N SER A 125 6.39 9.45 -0.91
CA SER A 125 6.27 10.57 0.04
C SER A 125 6.29 11.90 -0.70
N GLY A 126 5.23 12.67 -0.56
CA GLY A 126 5.05 13.89 -1.33
C GLY A 126 5.11 13.66 -2.83
N ASP A 127 5.99 14.37 -3.49
CA ASP A 127 6.21 14.28 -4.94
C ASP A 127 7.21 13.18 -5.35
N TYR A 128 7.81 12.49 -4.38
CA TYR A 128 8.87 11.52 -4.64
C TYR A 128 8.43 10.07 -4.44
N LYS A 129 8.98 9.21 -5.27
CA LYS A 129 8.93 7.76 -5.11
C LYS A 129 10.34 7.20 -5.12
N LEU A 130 10.73 6.57 -4.02
CA LEU A 130 11.95 5.80 -3.92
C LEU A 130 11.62 4.32 -4.15
N VAL A 131 12.39 3.66 -5.00
CA VAL A 131 12.34 2.22 -5.25
C VAL A 131 13.69 1.63 -4.88
N ILE A 132 13.68 0.56 -4.11
CA ILE A 132 14.87 -0.22 -3.78
C ILE A 132 14.62 -1.65 -4.23
N ASP A 133 15.42 -2.12 -5.18
CA ASP A 133 15.32 -3.46 -5.70
C ASP A 133 16.37 -4.36 -5.06
N GLY A 134 15.90 -5.44 -4.45
CA GLY A 134 16.72 -6.49 -3.87
C GLY A 134 17.34 -6.19 -2.51
N ASP A 135 17.96 -7.22 -1.96
CA ASP A 135 18.49 -7.26 -0.59
C ASP A 135 19.76 -6.42 -0.39
N LYS A 136 20.47 -6.12 -1.46
CA LYS A 136 21.75 -5.42 -1.42
C LYS A 136 21.66 -3.92 -1.74
N ASN A 137 20.44 -3.38 -1.83
CA ASN A 137 20.23 -2.00 -2.29
C ASN A 137 20.90 -1.71 -3.65
N THR A 138 21.04 -2.72 -4.50
CA THR A 138 21.78 -2.63 -5.75
C THR A 138 21.05 -1.87 -6.84
N GLY A 139 19.74 -1.71 -6.70
CA GLY A 139 18.93 -0.91 -7.59
C GLY A 139 18.19 0.16 -6.79
N VAL A 140 18.79 1.33 -6.64
CA VAL A 140 18.13 2.48 -6.00
C VAL A 140 17.68 3.45 -7.08
N GLU A 141 16.38 3.68 -7.14
CA GLU A 141 15.80 4.61 -8.10
C GLU A 141 14.90 5.62 -7.37
N LEU A 142 15.08 6.88 -7.70
CA LEU A 142 14.26 7.98 -7.18
C LEU A 142 13.55 8.67 -8.34
N PHE A 143 12.26 8.82 -8.23
CA PHE A 143 11.44 9.48 -9.25
C PHE A 143 10.69 10.66 -8.66
N ASN A 144 10.61 11.77 -9.42
CA ASN A 144 9.73 12.87 -9.12
C ASN A 144 8.40 12.68 -9.88
N LEU A 145 7.38 12.26 -9.17
CA LEU A 145 6.08 11.90 -9.72
C LEU A 145 5.27 13.11 -10.25
N LYS A 146 5.63 14.31 -9.81
CA LYS A 146 5.04 15.57 -10.30
C LYS A 146 5.58 15.94 -11.66
N LYS A 147 6.88 15.68 -11.89
CA LYS A 147 7.54 15.98 -13.17
C LYS A 147 7.28 14.91 -14.24
N GLY A 148 7.00 13.67 -13.82
CA GLY A 148 6.76 12.57 -14.76
C GLY A 148 6.15 11.35 -14.06
N VAL A 149 4.88 11.07 -14.36
CA VAL A 149 4.16 9.90 -13.81
C VAL A 149 4.62 8.57 -14.39
N GLY A 150 5.38 8.60 -15.50
CA GLY A 150 5.89 7.40 -16.18
C GLY A 150 7.15 6.81 -15.56
N GLU A 151 7.72 7.44 -14.51
CA GLU A 151 8.90 6.92 -13.79
C GLU A 151 10.08 6.60 -14.75
N THR A 152 10.30 7.48 -15.73
CA THR A 152 11.33 7.26 -16.79
C THR A 152 12.65 7.93 -16.47
N ASN A 153 12.70 8.84 -15.51
CA ASN A 153 13.90 9.59 -15.18
C ASN A 153 14.30 9.32 -13.72
N ASN A 154 15.30 8.47 -13.54
CA ASN A 154 15.91 8.22 -12.24
C ASN A 154 16.79 9.41 -11.83
N ILE A 155 16.47 10.03 -10.71
CA ILE A 155 17.20 11.19 -10.16
C ILE A 155 17.92 10.85 -8.85
N ALA A 156 18.13 9.60 -8.50
CA ALA A 156 18.72 9.17 -7.22
C ALA A 156 20.12 9.77 -7.02
N GLU A 157 20.94 9.77 -8.05
CA GLU A 157 22.31 10.33 -7.99
C GLU A 157 22.32 11.85 -7.77
N ALA A 158 21.32 12.56 -8.31
CA ALA A 158 21.21 14.01 -8.17
C ALA A 158 20.61 14.45 -6.82
N HIS A 159 19.94 13.54 -6.09
CA HIS A 159 19.23 13.83 -4.83
C HIS A 159 19.53 12.79 -3.74
N PRO A 160 20.81 12.59 -3.35
CA PRO A 160 21.19 11.60 -2.34
C PRO A 160 20.57 11.87 -0.96
N ASP A 161 20.33 13.14 -0.65
CA ASP A 161 19.66 13.58 0.57
C ASP A 161 18.22 13.04 0.67
N VAL A 162 17.48 13.12 -0.43
CA VAL A 162 16.10 12.58 -0.50
C VAL A 162 16.12 11.06 -0.40
N VAL A 163 17.07 10.40 -1.08
CA VAL A 163 17.25 8.93 -0.97
C VAL A 163 17.50 8.51 0.47
N GLU A 164 18.40 9.19 1.16
CA GLU A 164 18.69 8.90 2.57
C GLU A 164 17.47 9.11 3.46
N GLN A 165 16.76 10.23 3.28
CA GLN A 165 15.56 10.54 4.05
C GLN A 165 14.47 9.48 3.89
N LEU A 166 14.23 8.98 2.66
CA LEU A 166 13.18 8.02 2.37
C LEU A 166 13.59 6.56 2.65
N SER A 167 14.86 6.31 2.89
CA SER A 167 15.38 4.96 3.22
C SER A 167 15.30 4.63 4.70
N ARG A 168 15.06 5.62 5.56
CA ARG A 168 14.98 5.51 7.03
C ARG A 168 13.58 5.02 7.46
#